data_e051297543a5bd89807561ed9f106e34
#
_entry.id   e051297543a5bd89807561ed9f106e34
#
_cell.length_a   1.000
_cell.length_b   1.000
_cell.length_c   1.000
_cell.angle_alpha   90.00
_cell.angle_beta   90.00
_cell.angle_gamma   90.00
#
_symmetry.space_group_name_H-M   'P 1'
#
loop_
_entity.id
_entity.type
_entity.pdbx_description
1 polymer ?
#
loop_
_entity_poly.entity_id
_entity_poly.type
_entity_poly.pdbx_seq_one_letter_code
_entity_poly.pdbx_strand_id
1 'polypeptide(L)'
;MTVRPWIFGLIVAGSVPFVTASGQAPRVHDLPVTPANIHWGFYDAKVRPVLTIASGDRVNVQTMIAGGLGRLRQLGVPETDIPAPLKAVEQTVTERGPGAHPMTGPVFVEGAEPGDTLEVRFLSIGYLHTFGLNAFAPGGG
;
A
#
# COMPACT_ATOMS: atom_id res chain seq x y z
N MET A 1 42.36 69.97 6.25
CA MET A 1 42.32 69.05 5.10
C MET A 1 42.24 67.63 5.65
N THR A 2 41.04 67.07 5.80
CA THR A 2 40.80 65.78 6.43
C THR A 2 40.43 64.79 5.35
N VAL A 3 41.24 63.77 5.14
CA VAL A 3 41.03 62.68 4.13
C VAL A 3 40.24 61.55 4.79
N ARG A 4 39.03 61.25 4.25
CA ARG A 4 38.18 60.13 4.67
C ARG A 4 38.63 58.89 3.93
N PRO A 5 38.87 57.73 4.59
CA PRO A 5 39.13 56.48 3.88
C PRO A 5 37.81 55.84 3.41
N TRP A 6 37.76 55.42 2.15
CA TRP A 6 36.72 54.60 1.56
C TRP A 6 36.92 53.15 1.95
N ILE A 7 35.96 52.59 2.69
CA ILE A 7 35.95 51.16 3.00
C ILE A 7 35.24 50.44 1.83
N PHE A 8 36.01 49.69 1.06
CA PHE A 8 35.45 48.74 0.07
C PHE A 8 34.95 47.49 0.78
N GLY A 9 33.64 47.32 0.89
CA GLY A 9 33.04 46.09 1.36
C GLY A 9 33.14 44.99 0.29
N LEU A 10 33.84 43.90 0.61
CA LEU A 10 33.95 42.72 -0.21
C LEU A 10 32.66 41.90 -0.06
N ILE A 11 31.78 41.88 -1.07
CA ILE A 11 30.63 41.01 -1.10
C ILE A 11 31.11 39.63 -1.57
N VAL A 12 31.22 38.68 -0.64
CA VAL A 12 31.44 37.27 -0.97
C VAL A 12 30.08 36.67 -1.34
N ALA A 13 29.85 36.52 -2.64
CA ALA A 13 28.69 35.78 -3.15
C ALA A 13 28.89 34.26 -2.92
N GLY A 14 28.36 33.74 -1.83
CA GLY A 14 28.33 32.31 -1.56
C GLY A 14 27.38 31.62 -2.51
N SER A 15 27.91 30.82 -3.44
CA SER A 15 27.12 29.91 -4.27
C SER A 15 26.59 28.74 -3.41
N VAL A 16 25.29 28.72 -3.13
CA VAL A 16 24.65 27.59 -2.50
C VAL A 16 24.52 26.50 -3.57
N PRO A 17 25.09 25.29 -3.39
CA PRO A 17 24.92 24.23 -4.35
C PRO A 17 23.46 23.80 -4.35
N PHE A 18 22.80 23.93 -5.51
CA PHE A 18 21.47 23.35 -5.73
C PHE A 18 21.65 21.83 -5.82
N VAL A 19 21.32 21.10 -4.75
CA VAL A 19 21.24 19.64 -4.79
C VAL A 19 19.99 19.29 -5.59
N THR A 20 20.17 18.98 -6.87
CA THR A 20 19.10 18.37 -7.67
C THR A 20 18.90 16.96 -7.14
N ALA A 21 17.80 16.73 -6.42
CA ALA A 21 17.35 15.39 -6.12
C ALA A 21 17.11 14.68 -7.47
N SER A 22 17.96 13.70 -7.80
CA SER A 22 17.76 12.83 -8.95
C SER A 22 16.53 11.97 -8.67
N GLY A 23 15.36 12.47 -9.03
CA GLY A 23 14.11 11.73 -8.94
C GLY A 23 14.17 10.55 -9.90
N GLN A 24 14.39 9.34 -9.38
CA GLN A 24 14.21 8.11 -10.15
C GLN A 24 12.76 8.07 -10.62
N ALA A 25 12.53 7.67 -11.87
CA ALA A 25 11.16 7.50 -12.38
C ALA A 25 10.39 6.50 -11.51
N PRO A 26 9.11 6.78 -11.19
CA PRO A 26 8.29 5.88 -10.39
C PRO A 26 8.28 4.47 -10.98
N ARG A 27 8.55 3.47 -10.14
CA ARG A 27 8.43 2.05 -10.52
C ARG A 27 6.98 1.60 -10.36
N VAL A 28 6.64 0.54 -11.09
CA VAL A 28 5.35 -0.12 -10.95
C VAL A 28 5.60 -1.51 -10.37
N HIS A 29 4.90 -1.82 -9.30
CA HIS A 29 4.98 -3.09 -8.59
C HIS A 29 3.63 -3.80 -8.66
N ASP A 30 3.64 -5.12 -8.77
CA ASP A 30 2.45 -5.95 -8.66
C ASP A 30 2.40 -6.63 -7.29
N LEU A 31 1.26 -6.54 -6.63
CA LEU A 31 0.99 -7.17 -5.35
C LEU A 31 -0.26 -8.06 -5.47
N PRO A 32 -0.10 -9.28 -6.03
CA PRO A 32 -1.21 -10.19 -6.26
C PRO A 32 -1.72 -10.85 -4.98
N VAL A 33 -2.95 -11.38 -5.06
CA VAL A 33 -3.52 -12.25 -4.02
C VAL A 33 -2.84 -13.62 -4.10
N THR A 34 -1.95 -13.87 -3.15
CA THR A 34 -1.28 -15.18 -2.95
C THR A 34 -1.22 -15.49 -1.46
N PRO A 35 -1.05 -16.75 -1.06
CA PRO A 35 -0.88 -17.10 0.36
C PRO A 35 0.26 -16.34 1.06
N ALA A 36 1.33 -16.03 0.33
CA ALA A 36 2.49 -15.30 0.87
C ALA A 36 2.22 -13.81 1.10
N ASN A 37 1.24 -13.25 0.39
CA ASN A 37 0.93 -11.82 0.42
C ASN A 37 -0.31 -11.49 1.27
N ILE A 38 -0.94 -12.50 1.86
CA ILE A 38 -2.14 -12.31 2.67
C ILE A 38 -1.86 -12.62 4.14
N HIS A 39 -2.27 -11.73 5.01
CA HIS A 39 -2.49 -12.02 6.42
C HIS A 39 -3.96 -11.75 6.78
N TRP A 40 -4.46 -12.39 7.82
CA TRP A 40 -5.90 -12.45 8.00
C TRP A 40 -6.35 -12.11 9.43
N GLY A 41 -7.23 -11.11 9.54
CA GLY A 41 -8.01 -10.88 10.73
C GLY A 41 -7.32 -10.15 11.89
N PHE A 42 -6.11 -9.60 11.68
CA PHE A 42 -5.41 -8.81 12.69
C PHE A 42 -4.50 -7.76 12.07
N TYR A 43 -4.25 -6.70 12.80
CA TYR A 43 -3.25 -5.68 12.46
C TYR A 43 -2.08 -5.83 13.43
N ASP A 44 -0.90 -6.11 12.91
CA ASP A 44 0.33 -6.23 13.71
C ASP A 44 1.50 -5.59 12.96
N ALA A 45 2.12 -4.59 13.57
CA ALA A 45 3.30 -3.93 13.03
C ALA A 45 4.53 -4.84 12.89
N LYS A 46 4.49 -6.04 13.50
CA LYS A 46 5.54 -7.05 13.40
C LYS A 46 5.40 -7.94 12.17
N VAL A 47 4.26 -7.91 11.49
CA VAL A 47 4.10 -8.66 10.23
C VAL A 47 5.13 -8.16 9.25
N ARG A 48 5.94 -9.08 8.73
CA ARG A 48 7.00 -8.74 7.79
C ARG A 48 6.41 -8.21 6.48
N PRO A 49 6.88 -7.05 5.99
CA PRO A 49 6.47 -6.55 4.68
C PRO A 49 6.74 -7.54 3.56
N VAL A 50 5.77 -7.69 2.65
CA VAL A 50 5.88 -8.55 1.46
C VAL A 50 6.35 -7.77 0.23
N LEU A 51 6.34 -6.45 0.32
CA LEU A 51 6.79 -5.54 -0.73
C LEU A 51 7.43 -4.31 -0.09
N THR A 52 8.55 -3.87 -0.67
CA THR A 52 9.22 -2.61 -0.32
C THR A 52 9.19 -1.69 -1.52
N ILE A 53 8.78 -0.44 -1.32
CA ILE A 53 8.64 0.58 -2.37
C ILE A 53 9.31 1.89 -1.94
N ALA A 54 9.67 2.71 -2.91
CA ALA A 54 10.06 4.09 -2.67
C ALA A 54 8.84 5.03 -2.70
N SER A 55 8.96 6.20 -2.09
CA SER A 55 7.94 7.26 -2.21
C SER A 55 7.75 7.63 -3.68
N GLY A 56 6.49 7.70 -4.13
CA GLY A 56 6.12 7.97 -5.52
C GLY A 56 5.96 6.73 -6.41
N ASP A 57 6.38 5.56 -5.97
CA ASP A 57 6.15 4.31 -6.70
C ASP A 57 4.64 4.00 -6.81
N ARG A 58 4.29 3.15 -7.77
CA ARG A 58 2.93 2.68 -8.02
C ARG A 58 2.80 1.21 -7.66
N VAL A 59 1.68 0.83 -7.07
CA VAL A 59 1.41 -0.56 -6.72
C VAL A 59 0.06 -0.99 -7.27
N ASN A 60 0.06 -2.05 -8.07
CA ASN A 60 -1.15 -2.74 -8.52
C ASN A 60 -1.53 -3.76 -7.42
N VAL A 61 -2.39 -3.36 -6.51
CA VAL A 61 -2.82 -4.19 -5.39
C VAL A 61 -4.05 -4.99 -5.77
N GLN A 62 -3.98 -6.32 -5.68
CA GLN A 62 -5.16 -7.17 -5.72
C GLN A 62 -5.69 -7.36 -4.30
N THR A 63 -7.00 -7.32 -4.15
CA THR A 63 -7.66 -7.52 -2.86
C THR A 63 -8.55 -8.76 -2.87
N MET A 64 -8.76 -9.35 -1.70
CA MET A 64 -9.62 -10.49 -1.50
C MET A 64 -10.91 -10.07 -0.79
N ILE A 65 -12.00 -10.79 -1.05
CA ILE A 65 -13.28 -10.52 -0.41
C ILE A 65 -13.24 -10.77 1.09
N ALA A 66 -13.88 -9.89 1.87
CA ALA A 66 -14.06 -10.08 3.29
C ALA A 66 -14.93 -11.33 3.60
N GLY A 67 -14.56 -12.07 4.64
CA GLY A 67 -15.23 -13.31 5.01
C GLY A 67 -14.81 -14.55 4.21
N GLY A 68 -13.92 -14.39 3.22
CA GLY A 68 -13.33 -15.49 2.47
C GLY A 68 -14.31 -16.32 1.67
N LEU A 69 -13.91 -17.56 1.33
CA LEU A 69 -14.71 -18.47 0.51
C LEU A 69 -16.00 -18.91 1.18
N GLY A 70 -16.02 -19.02 2.50
CA GLY A 70 -17.23 -19.36 3.24
C GLY A 70 -18.37 -18.41 2.93
N ARG A 71 -18.07 -17.12 2.79
CA ARG A 71 -19.06 -16.11 2.42
C ARG A 71 -19.55 -16.27 0.99
N LEU A 72 -18.64 -16.56 0.05
CA LEU A 72 -19.00 -16.80 -1.36
C LEU A 72 -19.95 -17.99 -1.49
N ARG A 73 -19.64 -19.10 -0.80
CA ARG A 73 -20.47 -20.31 -0.79
C ARG A 73 -21.85 -20.07 -0.21
N GLN A 74 -21.93 -19.36 0.93
CA GLN A 74 -23.22 -18.99 1.53
C GLN A 74 -24.12 -18.17 0.60
N LEU A 75 -23.52 -17.38 -0.28
CA LEU A 75 -24.21 -16.57 -1.27
C LEU A 75 -24.45 -17.28 -2.59
N GLY A 76 -24.15 -18.59 -2.67
CA GLY A 76 -24.46 -19.44 -3.81
C GLY A 76 -23.50 -19.27 -4.99
N VAL A 77 -22.30 -18.71 -4.79
CA VAL A 77 -21.30 -18.66 -5.86
C VAL A 77 -20.81 -20.08 -6.17
N PRO A 78 -20.94 -20.55 -7.42
CA PRO A 78 -20.47 -21.87 -7.82
C PRO A 78 -18.98 -22.07 -7.59
N GLU A 79 -18.55 -23.25 -7.18
CA GLU A 79 -17.14 -23.58 -6.96
C GLU A 79 -16.27 -23.38 -8.21
N THR A 80 -16.87 -23.55 -9.41
CA THR A 80 -16.20 -23.29 -10.70
C THR A 80 -15.85 -21.82 -10.91
N ASP A 81 -16.60 -20.92 -10.30
CA ASP A 81 -16.46 -19.49 -10.48
C ASP A 81 -15.55 -18.86 -9.40
N ILE A 82 -15.22 -19.65 -8.37
CA ILE A 82 -14.29 -19.21 -7.33
C ILE A 82 -12.84 -19.30 -7.85
N PRO A 83 -12.12 -18.20 -7.94
CA PRO A 83 -10.77 -18.17 -8.48
C PRO A 83 -9.78 -19.04 -7.70
N ALA A 84 -8.90 -19.71 -8.42
CA ALA A 84 -7.88 -20.57 -7.82
C ALA A 84 -6.97 -19.86 -6.78
N PRO A 85 -6.53 -18.60 -6.97
CA PRO A 85 -5.76 -17.88 -5.95
C PRO A 85 -6.52 -17.74 -4.61
N LEU A 86 -7.82 -17.49 -4.64
CA LEU A 86 -8.63 -17.40 -3.42
C LEU A 86 -8.70 -18.74 -2.69
N LYS A 87 -8.85 -19.85 -3.44
CA LYS A 87 -8.83 -21.21 -2.87
C LYS A 87 -7.47 -21.51 -2.22
N ALA A 88 -6.39 -21.16 -2.89
CA ALA A 88 -5.04 -21.35 -2.35
C ALA A 88 -4.82 -20.58 -1.04
N VAL A 89 -5.25 -19.32 -0.97
CA VAL A 89 -5.19 -18.51 0.27
C VAL A 89 -6.00 -19.18 1.38
N GLU A 90 -7.24 -19.58 1.11
CA GLU A 90 -8.12 -20.20 2.11
C GLU A 90 -7.54 -21.47 2.70
N GLN A 91 -6.88 -22.29 1.85
CA GLN A 91 -6.27 -23.57 2.24
C GLN A 91 -4.95 -23.41 2.99
N THR A 92 -4.19 -22.35 2.67
CA THR A 92 -2.79 -22.21 3.13
C THR A 92 -2.64 -21.25 4.29
N VAL A 93 -3.43 -20.14 4.32
CA VAL A 93 -3.38 -19.14 5.39
C VAL A 93 -4.21 -19.66 6.57
N THR A 94 -3.54 -20.36 7.48
CA THR A 94 -4.16 -20.98 8.68
C THR A 94 -4.06 -20.10 9.91
N GLU A 95 -3.04 -19.23 9.99
CA GLU A 95 -2.91 -18.25 11.06
C GLU A 95 -3.88 -17.10 10.81
N ARG A 96 -4.94 -17.04 11.59
CA ARG A 96 -5.99 -16.04 11.44
C ARG A 96 -6.33 -15.42 12.79
N GLY A 97 -6.41 -14.10 12.82
CA GLY A 97 -6.94 -13.36 13.96
C GLY A 97 -8.47 -13.41 14.01
N PRO A 98 -9.07 -12.69 14.96
CA PRO A 98 -10.52 -12.68 15.17
C PRO A 98 -11.31 -11.93 14.09
N GLY A 99 -10.63 -11.14 13.25
CA GLY A 99 -11.27 -10.32 12.21
C GLY A 99 -11.62 -11.10 10.95
N ALA A 100 -12.61 -10.63 10.20
CA ALA A 100 -13.09 -11.27 8.98
C ALA A 100 -12.31 -10.84 7.71
N HIS A 101 -11.38 -9.90 7.83
CA HIS A 101 -10.75 -9.27 6.67
C HIS A 101 -9.40 -9.90 6.34
N PRO A 102 -9.26 -10.54 5.15
CA PRO A 102 -7.97 -10.82 4.57
C PRO A 102 -7.35 -9.51 4.04
N MET A 103 -6.08 -9.30 4.32
CA MET A 103 -5.35 -8.09 3.95
C MET A 103 -4.16 -8.44 3.07
N THR A 104 -4.05 -7.80 1.91
CA THR A 104 -2.90 -7.94 1.02
C THR A 104 -1.81 -6.98 1.45
N GLY A 105 -0.63 -7.48 1.73
CA GLY A 105 0.51 -6.71 2.27
C GLY A 105 1.10 -7.37 3.51
N PRO A 106 1.82 -6.63 4.37
CA PRO A 106 2.06 -5.18 4.36
C PRO A 106 3.02 -4.70 3.28
N VAL A 107 2.93 -3.41 2.98
CA VAL A 107 3.89 -2.71 2.11
C VAL A 107 4.75 -1.79 2.96
N PHE A 108 6.06 -1.88 2.80
CA PHE A 108 7.01 -0.97 3.44
C PHE A 108 7.38 0.16 2.50
N VAL A 109 7.35 1.39 2.99
CA VAL A 109 7.80 2.58 2.23
C VAL A 109 9.19 2.98 2.72
N GLU A 110 10.17 2.95 1.84
CA GLU A 110 11.54 3.31 2.16
C GLU A 110 11.64 4.76 2.67
N GLY A 111 12.36 4.94 3.76
CA GLY A 111 12.59 6.25 4.36
C GLY A 111 11.41 6.82 5.15
N ALA A 112 10.27 6.12 5.24
CA ALA A 112 9.16 6.57 6.06
C ALA A 112 9.43 6.32 7.55
N GLU A 113 9.18 7.34 8.38
CA GLU A 113 9.41 7.31 9.83
C GLU A 113 8.13 7.61 10.62
N PRO A 114 8.08 7.22 11.89
CA PRO A 114 6.96 7.60 12.76
C PRO A 114 6.78 9.12 12.85
N GLY A 115 5.58 9.59 12.52
CA GLY A 115 5.24 11.01 12.46
C GLY A 115 5.10 11.56 11.05
N ASP A 116 5.53 10.81 10.05
CA ASP A 116 5.31 11.17 8.65
C ASP A 116 3.84 11.04 8.25
N THR A 117 3.46 11.77 7.20
CA THR A 117 2.14 11.65 6.59
C THR A 117 2.21 10.77 5.36
N LEU A 118 1.44 9.68 5.33
CA LEU A 118 1.29 8.83 4.17
C LEU A 118 0.18 9.38 3.25
N GLU A 119 0.55 9.75 2.01
CA GLU A 119 -0.41 10.08 0.96
C GLU A 119 -0.61 8.89 0.04
N VAL A 120 -1.85 8.37 -0.05
CA VAL A 120 -2.22 7.29 -0.96
C VAL A 120 -3.16 7.85 -2.03
N ARG A 121 -2.75 7.73 -3.30
CA ARG A 121 -3.55 8.18 -4.46
C ARG A 121 -4.10 6.98 -5.21
N PHE A 122 -5.42 6.86 -5.28
CA PHE A 122 -6.07 5.88 -6.14
C PHE A 122 -6.03 6.36 -7.59
N LEU A 123 -5.24 5.71 -8.41
CA LEU A 123 -5.09 6.06 -9.83
C LEU A 123 -6.15 5.37 -10.69
N SER A 124 -6.51 4.14 -10.35
CA SER A 124 -7.56 3.36 -11.01
C SER A 124 -8.10 2.30 -10.07
N ILE A 125 -9.33 1.89 -10.29
CA ILE A 125 -9.97 0.76 -9.61
C ILE A 125 -10.52 -0.16 -10.69
N GLY A 126 -10.11 -1.42 -10.66
CA GLY A 126 -10.58 -2.47 -11.56
C GLY A 126 -11.24 -3.60 -10.79
N TYR A 127 -12.09 -4.37 -11.45
CA TYR A 127 -12.71 -5.55 -10.88
C TYR A 127 -11.94 -6.79 -11.30
N LEU A 128 -11.52 -7.60 -10.33
CA LEU A 128 -10.84 -8.88 -10.58
C LEU A 128 -11.81 -9.99 -11.00
N HIS A 129 -13.09 -9.84 -10.64
CA HIS A 129 -14.11 -10.85 -10.84
C HIS A 129 -15.36 -10.23 -11.46
N THR A 130 -16.15 -11.06 -12.14
CA THR A 130 -17.42 -10.66 -12.76
C THR A 130 -18.57 -10.57 -11.76
N PHE A 131 -18.32 -10.85 -10.50
CA PHE A 131 -19.30 -10.76 -9.43
C PHE A 131 -18.81 -9.88 -8.28
N GLY A 132 -19.75 -9.28 -7.58
CA GLY A 132 -19.54 -8.56 -6.33
C GLY A 132 -20.58 -8.97 -5.31
N LEU A 133 -20.33 -8.69 -4.05
CA LEU A 133 -21.23 -9.03 -2.96
C LEU A 133 -21.65 -7.77 -2.22
N ASN A 134 -22.94 -7.66 -2.00
CA ASN A 134 -23.52 -6.72 -1.05
C ASN A 134 -24.43 -7.50 -0.11
N ALA A 135 -24.30 -7.30 1.18
CA ALA A 135 -25.14 -7.97 2.16
C ALA A 135 -25.83 -6.91 3.02
N PHE A 136 -27.12 -7.04 3.12
CA PHE A 136 -27.95 -6.29 4.06
C PHE A 136 -28.22 -7.17 5.28
N ALA A 137 -27.94 -6.66 6.47
CA ALA A 137 -28.30 -7.32 7.72
C ALA A 137 -29.33 -6.45 8.47
N PRO A 138 -30.45 -7.00 8.94
CA PRO A 138 -31.38 -6.26 9.78
C PRO A 138 -30.65 -5.70 11.01
N GLY A 139 -30.75 -4.39 11.22
CA GLY A 139 -30.05 -3.70 12.30
C GLY A 139 -28.58 -3.33 12.04
N GLY A 140 -28.04 -3.66 10.89
CA GLY A 140 -26.76 -3.17 10.38
C GLY A 140 -27.01 -2.12 9.29
N GLY A 141 -26.57 -0.89 9.55
CA GLY A 141 -26.64 0.20 8.59
C GLY A 141 -25.52 0.12 7.56
#